data_5a217758acbcdfdcfe66d39612bbd2d5
#
_entry.id   5a217758acbcdfdcfe66d39612bbd2d5
#
_cell.length_a   1.000
_cell.length_b   1.000
_cell.length_c   1.000
_cell.angle_alpha   90.00
_cell.angle_beta   90.00
_cell.angle_gamma   90.00
#
_symmetry.space_group_name_H-M   'P 1'
#
loop_
_entity.id
_entity.type
_entity.pdbx_description
1 polymer ?
#
loop_
_entity_poly.entity_id
_entity_poly.type
_entity_poly.pdbx_seq_one_letter_code
_entity_poly.pdbx_strand_id
1 'polypeptide(L)'
;MRSSNAPFERRSALAQAFSLRLDWWRVDWHLLALALSLLALGIVVVHSIALADDALGRDGVDFAKHVKKIVVASPMLLVGLTLKPRWLRRHAWTIYGATIVLLLLLPFVGHVRNNATRWMQLPLIGFDLQPSELAKLGLVIALARVLYSSRLERWRDWRAPLGITLLPLALVMMQPDLGTAMSMAPVCAGMLYLAGASGRRIAGIALSVLALGVLAYKFEWLRDYQLERVETWLESFGASALIDGRTGSAFHTYHARVAIGNGGWWGQGLGNGVANEAGHLPERDCDSIVAVIAEEAGFVGASAVLVLYALMVVLLLSSAGQIRERFSRLVVGGLGLHFASHLFVNVGVNLGLVPMTGLPLPLFSTGGSAMLATFAALGLALGLAAQREAALDEDAFRD
;
A
#
# COMPACT_ATOMS: atom_id res chain seq x y z
N MET A 1 -51.62 -34.38 3.79
CA MET A 1 -50.26 -34.41 3.26
C MET A 1 -50.19 -33.41 2.11
N ARG A 2 -49.72 -32.19 2.36
CA ARG A 2 -49.34 -31.20 1.33
C ARG A 2 -47.86 -30.90 1.51
N SER A 3 -47.02 -31.44 0.61
CA SER A 3 -45.60 -31.13 0.51
C SER A 3 -45.44 -29.70 0.02
N SER A 4 -45.04 -28.78 0.89
CA SER A 4 -44.60 -27.47 0.52
C SER A 4 -43.17 -27.55 -0.01
N ASN A 5 -43.01 -27.84 -1.28
CA ASN A 5 -41.76 -27.56 -2.00
C ASN A 5 -41.72 -26.06 -2.29
N ALA A 6 -41.24 -25.27 -1.33
CA ALA A 6 -40.83 -23.92 -1.61
C ALA A 6 -39.56 -23.99 -2.46
N PRO A 7 -39.52 -23.34 -3.64
CA PRO A 7 -38.33 -23.33 -4.47
C PRO A 7 -37.23 -22.59 -3.71
N PHE A 8 -36.08 -23.26 -3.52
CA PHE A 8 -34.83 -22.59 -3.11
C PHE A 8 -34.49 -21.54 -4.17
N GLU A 9 -34.92 -20.31 -3.96
CA GLU A 9 -34.48 -19.21 -4.76
C GLU A 9 -32.95 -19.16 -4.69
N ARG A 10 -32.28 -19.49 -5.80
CA ARG A 10 -30.84 -19.25 -5.97
C ARG A 10 -30.64 -17.76 -5.88
N ARG A 11 -30.28 -17.26 -4.69
CA ARG A 11 -29.88 -15.86 -4.52
C ARG A 11 -28.87 -15.55 -5.62
N SER A 12 -29.06 -14.44 -6.32
CA SER A 12 -28.17 -14.03 -7.40
C SER A 12 -26.73 -13.96 -6.88
N ALA A 13 -25.75 -14.22 -7.75
CA ALA A 13 -24.32 -14.17 -7.37
C ALA A 13 -23.95 -12.84 -6.69
N LEU A 14 -24.57 -11.74 -7.12
CA LEU A 14 -24.40 -10.41 -6.52
C LEU A 14 -24.93 -10.36 -5.07
N ALA A 15 -26.12 -10.94 -4.79
CA ALA A 15 -26.67 -10.97 -3.43
C ALA A 15 -25.86 -11.89 -2.49
N GLN A 16 -25.08 -12.84 -3.03
CA GLN A 16 -24.14 -13.65 -2.25
C GLN A 16 -22.85 -12.86 -1.93
N ALA A 17 -22.38 -12.01 -2.83
CA ALA A 17 -21.14 -11.25 -2.69
C ALA A 17 -21.31 -10.02 -1.82
N PHE A 18 -22.39 -9.26 -1.99
CA PHE A 18 -22.56 -7.95 -1.38
C PHE A 18 -23.61 -7.93 -0.29
N SER A 19 -23.36 -7.15 0.76
CA SER A 19 -24.34 -6.83 1.80
C SER A 19 -25.12 -5.58 1.37
N LEU A 20 -26.39 -5.75 0.95
CA LEU A 20 -27.26 -4.63 0.57
C LEU A 20 -27.80 -3.87 1.80
N ARG A 21 -27.66 -4.43 3.02
CA ARG A 21 -28.01 -3.78 4.27
C ARG A 21 -26.72 -3.51 5.06
N LEU A 22 -26.18 -2.34 4.89
CA LEU A 22 -25.10 -1.81 5.71
C LEU A 22 -25.72 -1.13 6.94
N ASP A 23 -25.32 -1.62 8.11
CA ASP A 23 -25.59 -0.90 9.36
C ASP A 23 -24.64 0.28 9.47
N TRP A 24 -25.05 1.42 8.94
CA TRP A 24 -24.26 2.65 8.94
C TRP A 24 -23.79 3.07 10.33
N TRP A 25 -24.53 2.74 11.39
CA TRP A 25 -24.16 2.98 12.78
C TRP A 25 -22.96 2.19 13.25
N ARG A 26 -22.60 1.11 12.56
CA ARG A 26 -21.47 0.22 12.89
C ARG A 26 -20.19 0.57 12.11
N VAL A 27 -20.28 1.46 11.14
CA VAL A 27 -19.12 1.94 10.40
C VAL A 27 -18.26 2.79 11.34
N ASP A 28 -16.96 2.55 11.31
CA ASP A 28 -16.00 3.37 12.06
C ASP A 28 -15.83 4.73 11.38
N TRP A 29 -16.71 5.67 11.79
CA TRP A 29 -16.72 7.02 11.24
C TRP A 29 -15.45 7.81 11.55
N HIS A 30 -14.77 7.53 12.66
CA HIS A 30 -13.51 8.18 13.02
C HIS A 30 -12.42 7.79 12.02
N LEU A 31 -12.33 6.49 11.69
CA LEU A 31 -11.40 6.00 10.68
C LEU A 31 -11.69 6.59 9.30
N LEU A 32 -12.96 6.63 8.90
CA LEU A 32 -13.36 7.22 7.61
C LEU A 32 -13.06 8.72 7.57
N ALA A 33 -13.43 9.47 8.60
CA ALA A 33 -13.16 10.91 8.70
C ALA A 33 -11.67 11.21 8.63
N LEU A 34 -10.85 10.43 9.34
CA LEU A 34 -9.39 10.57 9.32
C LEU A 34 -8.80 10.26 7.94
N ALA A 35 -9.26 9.19 7.27
CA ALA A 35 -8.83 8.86 5.91
C ALA A 35 -9.22 9.96 4.90
N LEU A 36 -10.43 10.52 5.02
CA LEU A 36 -10.88 11.65 4.19
C LEU A 36 -10.08 12.92 4.47
N SER A 37 -9.72 13.18 5.73
CA SER A 37 -8.87 14.32 6.11
C SER A 37 -7.47 14.18 5.49
N LEU A 38 -6.87 12.98 5.55
CA LEU A 38 -5.58 12.71 4.90
C LEU A 38 -5.67 12.86 3.38
N LEU A 39 -6.75 12.37 2.76
CA LEU A 39 -6.99 12.56 1.33
C LEU A 39 -7.12 14.05 0.97
N ALA A 40 -7.85 14.84 1.77
CA ALA A 40 -8.00 16.27 1.56
C ALA A 40 -6.65 17.00 1.65
N LEU A 41 -5.81 16.64 2.63
CA LEU A 41 -4.44 17.15 2.74
C LEU A 41 -3.60 16.75 1.52
N GLY A 42 -3.71 15.50 1.05
CA GLY A 42 -3.05 15.05 -0.17
C GLY A 42 -3.47 15.86 -1.41
N ILE A 43 -4.76 16.15 -1.55
CA ILE A 43 -5.28 16.99 -2.65
C ILE A 43 -4.69 18.41 -2.56
N VAL A 44 -4.58 19.00 -1.36
CA VAL A 44 -3.97 20.33 -1.17
C VAL A 44 -2.51 20.33 -1.58
N VAL A 45 -1.74 19.31 -1.18
CA VAL A 45 -0.31 19.20 -1.54
C VAL A 45 -0.13 19.02 -3.06
N VAL A 46 -0.93 18.15 -3.69
CA VAL A 46 -0.85 17.95 -5.15
C VAL A 46 -1.29 19.21 -5.91
N HIS A 47 -2.28 19.93 -5.38
CA HIS A 47 -2.69 21.23 -5.95
C HIS A 47 -1.58 22.28 -5.85
N SER A 48 -0.89 22.32 -4.72
CA SER A 48 0.28 23.20 -4.49
C SER A 48 1.41 22.94 -5.51
N ILE A 49 1.72 21.64 -5.76
CA ILE A 49 2.69 21.23 -6.78
C ILE A 49 2.24 21.70 -8.18
N ALA A 50 0.97 21.51 -8.52
CA ALA A 50 0.45 21.90 -9.82
C ALA A 50 0.47 23.42 -10.04
N LEU A 51 0.15 24.22 -9.01
CA LEU A 51 0.24 25.67 -9.07
C LEU A 51 1.68 26.15 -9.31
N ALA A 52 2.66 25.54 -8.67
CA ALA A 52 4.07 25.84 -8.91
C ALA A 52 4.49 25.52 -10.35
N ASP A 53 3.99 24.42 -10.93
CA ASP A 53 4.27 24.07 -12.32
C ASP A 53 3.63 25.06 -13.30
N ASP A 54 2.35 25.39 -13.09
CA ASP A 54 1.62 26.36 -13.93
C ASP A 54 2.28 27.74 -13.89
N ALA A 55 2.72 28.21 -12.71
CA ALA A 55 3.41 29.49 -12.55
C ALA A 55 4.74 29.56 -13.31
N LEU A 56 5.41 28.41 -13.48
CA LEU A 56 6.68 28.29 -14.17
C LEU A 56 6.54 27.87 -15.65
N GLY A 57 5.30 27.67 -16.13
CA GLY A 57 5.00 27.23 -17.51
C GLY A 57 5.57 25.84 -17.83
N ARG A 58 5.62 24.93 -16.85
CA ARG A 58 6.13 23.57 -17.01
C ARG A 58 5.00 22.57 -17.27
N ASP A 59 5.25 21.62 -18.14
CA ASP A 59 4.43 20.40 -18.27
C ASP A 59 4.70 19.51 -17.04
N GLY A 60 3.93 19.75 -15.97
CA GLY A 60 4.12 19.05 -14.69
C GLY A 60 2.89 18.27 -14.26
N VAL A 61 2.52 18.38 -12.98
CA VAL A 61 1.40 17.66 -12.39
C VAL A 61 0.07 18.23 -12.85
N ASP A 62 -0.71 17.41 -13.57
CA ASP A 62 -2.06 17.77 -13.97
C ASP A 62 -3.05 17.49 -12.82
N PHE A 63 -3.44 18.54 -12.12
CA PHE A 63 -4.38 18.47 -11.00
C PHE A 63 -5.75 17.91 -11.40
N ALA A 64 -6.26 18.27 -12.58
CA ALA A 64 -7.55 17.76 -13.06
C ALA A 64 -7.51 16.25 -13.30
N LYS A 65 -6.39 15.73 -13.83
CA LYS A 65 -6.18 14.28 -13.94
C LYS A 65 -6.10 13.60 -12.58
N HIS A 66 -5.46 14.25 -11.57
CA HIS A 66 -5.41 13.69 -10.22
C HIS A 66 -6.81 13.57 -9.62
N VAL A 67 -7.62 14.63 -9.66
CA VAL A 67 -9.02 14.61 -9.18
C VAL A 67 -9.83 13.54 -9.94
N LYS A 68 -9.68 13.44 -11.27
CA LYS A 68 -10.32 12.39 -12.06
C LYS A 68 -9.96 10.98 -11.55
N LYS A 69 -8.68 10.71 -11.23
CA LYS A 69 -8.25 9.42 -10.68
C LYS A 69 -8.92 9.11 -9.34
N ILE A 70 -9.06 10.10 -8.45
CA ILE A 70 -9.78 9.97 -7.18
C ILE A 70 -11.25 9.62 -7.42
N VAL A 71 -11.93 10.34 -8.30
CA VAL A 71 -13.35 10.09 -8.63
C VAL A 71 -13.54 8.69 -9.22
N VAL A 72 -12.67 8.26 -10.15
CA VAL A 72 -12.75 6.92 -10.75
C VAL A 72 -12.41 5.82 -9.74
N ALA A 73 -11.54 6.09 -8.76
CA ALA A 73 -11.17 5.13 -7.74
C ALA A 73 -12.19 5.03 -6.59
N SER A 74 -12.96 6.11 -6.31
CA SER A 74 -13.88 6.18 -5.15
C SER A 74 -14.95 5.07 -5.11
N PRO A 75 -15.51 4.55 -6.22
CA PRO A 75 -16.43 3.41 -6.16
C PRO A 75 -15.84 2.15 -5.53
N MET A 76 -14.51 1.98 -5.57
CA MET A 76 -13.85 0.84 -4.94
C MET A 76 -13.99 0.83 -3.42
N LEU A 77 -14.13 2.00 -2.79
CA LEU A 77 -14.44 2.10 -1.37
C LEU A 77 -15.83 1.49 -1.08
N LEU A 78 -16.84 1.82 -1.88
CA LEU A 78 -18.18 1.27 -1.72
C LEU A 78 -18.22 -0.24 -2.01
N VAL A 79 -17.50 -0.69 -3.04
CA VAL A 79 -17.35 -2.12 -3.34
C VAL A 79 -16.75 -2.84 -2.14
N GLY A 80 -15.63 -2.37 -1.60
CA GLY A 80 -14.98 -2.95 -0.43
C GLY A 80 -15.89 -2.96 0.81
N LEU A 81 -16.58 -1.84 1.07
CA LEU A 81 -17.47 -1.67 2.22
C LEU A 81 -18.63 -2.69 2.24
N THR A 82 -19.12 -3.09 1.08
CA THR A 82 -20.28 -3.97 0.95
C THR A 82 -19.93 -5.45 0.81
N LEU A 83 -18.65 -5.80 0.61
CA LEU A 83 -18.22 -7.20 0.45
C LEU A 83 -18.42 -8.01 1.74
N LYS A 84 -19.05 -9.19 1.60
CA LYS A 84 -19.28 -10.10 2.72
C LYS A 84 -18.03 -10.89 3.08
N PRO A 85 -17.70 -11.05 4.38
CA PRO A 85 -16.55 -11.85 4.83
C PRO A 85 -16.57 -13.28 4.30
N ARG A 86 -17.74 -13.93 4.31
CA ARG A 86 -17.93 -15.31 3.83
C ARG A 86 -17.60 -15.44 2.34
N TRP A 87 -18.03 -14.47 1.52
CA TRP A 87 -17.72 -14.45 0.08
C TRP A 87 -16.23 -14.24 -0.16
N LEU A 88 -15.63 -13.25 0.52
CA LEU A 88 -14.22 -12.95 0.41
C LEU A 88 -13.34 -14.16 0.79
N ARG A 89 -13.67 -14.85 1.89
CA ARG A 89 -12.98 -16.06 2.33
C ARG A 89 -13.11 -17.20 1.32
N ARG A 90 -14.30 -17.38 0.72
CA ARG A 90 -14.55 -18.43 -0.28
C ARG A 90 -13.74 -18.20 -1.56
N HIS A 91 -13.62 -16.94 -2.00
CA HIS A 91 -12.96 -16.59 -3.24
C HIS A 91 -11.53 -16.09 -3.05
N ALA A 92 -10.95 -16.24 -1.86
CA ALA A 92 -9.59 -15.75 -1.56
C ALA A 92 -8.54 -16.28 -2.53
N TRP A 93 -8.62 -17.56 -2.90
CA TRP A 93 -7.70 -18.18 -3.88
C TRP A 93 -7.94 -17.69 -5.30
N THR A 94 -9.17 -17.43 -5.67
CA THR A 94 -9.53 -16.89 -7.00
C THR A 94 -8.99 -15.46 -7.12
N ILE A 95 -9.18 -14.63 -6.07
CA ILE A 95 -8.66 -13.25 -6.03
C ILE A 95 -7.13 -13.26 -6.12
N TYR A 96 -6.48 -14.07 -5.29
CA TYR A 96 -5.01 -14.19 -5.31
C TYR A 96 -4.52 -14.71 -6.67
N GLY A 97 -5.12 -15.78 -7.20
CA GLY A 97 -4.77 -16.33 -8.50
C GLY A 97 -4.94 -15.31 -9.63
N ALA A 98 -6.01 -14.53 -9.61
CA ALA A 98 -6.23 -13.46 -10.58
C ALA A 98 -5.11 -12.40 -10.53
N THR A 99 -4.66 -11.99 -9.33
CA THR A 99 -3.55 -11.04 -9.21
C THR A 99 -2.22 -11.62 -9.68
N ILE A 100 -1.96 -12.92 -9.42
CA ILE A 100 -0.77 -13.60 -9.95
C ILE A 100 -0.81 -13.69 -11.49
N VAL A 101 -1.97 -14.03 -12.07
CA VAL A 101 -2.13 -14.05 -13.53
C VAL A 101 -1.89 -12.66 -14.13
N LEU A 102 -2.40 -11.60 -13.51
CA LEU A 102 -2.13 -10.22 -13.96
C LEU A 102 -0.63 -9.88 -13.92
N LEU A 103 0.08 -10.31 -12.86
CA LEU A 103 1.54 -10.13 -12.78
C LEU A 103 2.29 -10.92 -13.86
N LEU A 104 1.84 -12.14 -14.17
CA LEU A 104 2.44 -12.97 -15.21
C LEU A 104 2.16 -12.46 -16.63
N LEU A 105 1.05 -11.78 -16.85
CA LEU A 105 0.69 -11.19 -18.15
C LEU A 105 1.46 -9.90 -18.47
N LEU A 106 2.00 -9.21 -17.46
CA LEU A 106 2.70 -7.94 -17.64
C LEU A 106 3.82 -7.95 -18.70
N PRO A 107 4.70 -8.95 -18.76
CA PRO A 107 5.75 -8.99 -19.81
C PRO A 107 5.20 -9.01 -21.22
N PHE A 108 3.94 -9.46 -21.42
CA PHE A 108 3.33 -9.64 -22.73
C PHE A 108 2.41 -8.47 -23.14
N VAL A 109 1.73 -7.85 -22.17
CA VAL A 109 0.68 -6.85 -22.41
C VAL A 109 1.06 -5.47 -21.85
N GLY A 110 2.06 -5.43 -20.98
CA GLY A 110 2.52 -4.19 -20.35
C GLY A 110 3.28 -3.30 -21.32
N HIS A 111 3.26 -2.00 -21.07
CA HIS A 111 4.11 -1.05 -21.79
C HIS A 111 5.30 -0.62 -20.93
N VAL A 112 6.39 -0.30 -21.63
CA VAL A 112 7.64 0.12 -21.00
C VAL A 112 7.53 1.58 -20.57
N ARG A 113 7.70 1.84 -19.27
CA ARG A 113 7.85 3.19 -18.72
C ARG A 113 9.04 3.16 -17.75
N ASN A 114 9.94 4.14 -17.85
CA ASN A 114 11.15 4.21 -17.03
C ASN A 114 11.96 2.90 -17.04
N ASN A 115 12.22 2.34 -18.22
CA ASN A 115 12.93 1.08 -18.44
C ASN A 115 12.34 -0.16 -17.72
N ALA A 116 11.08 -0.13 -17.31
CA ALA A 116 10.42 -1.26 -16.69
C ALA A 116 9.00 -1.45 -17.23
N THR A 117 8.60 -2.73 -17.38
CA THR A 117 7.25 -3.11 -17.80
C THR A 117 6.42 -3.42 -16.57
N ARG A 118 5.77 -2.38 -15.98
CA ARG A 118 5.01 -2.50 -14.71
C ARG A 118 3.55 -2.08 -14.85
N TRP A 119 3.17 -1.52 -15.99
CA TRP A 119 1.90 -0.84 -16.21
C TRP A 119 1.14 -1.45 -17.36
N MET A 120 -0.18 -1.59 -17.19
CA MET A 120 -1.12 -2.00 -18.22
C MET A 120 -2.06 -0.85 -18.54
N GLN A 121 -2.19 -0.51 -19.82
CA GLN A 121 -3.18 0.48 -20.23
C GLN A 121 -4.57 -0.13 -20.20
N LEU A 122 -5.48 0.51 -19.47
CA LEU A 122 -6.89 0.17 -19.44
C LEU A 122 -7.69 1.35 -20.00
N PRO A 123 -8.06 1.32 -21.29
CA PRO A 123 -8.74 2.45 -21.95
C PRO A 123 -10.00 2.91 -21.22
N LEU A 124 -10.72 1.97 -20.59
CA LEU A 124 -11.98 2.22 -19.89
C LEU A 124 -11.85 3.09 -18.64
N ILE A 125 -10.72 3.02 -17.92
CA ILE A 125 -10.54 3.77 -16.66
C ILE A 125 -9.73 5.05 -16.85
N GLY A 126 -9.10 5.22 -18.01
CA GLY A 126 -8.40 6.45 -18.38
C GLY A 126 -7.08 6.69 -17.65
N PHE A 127 -6.52 5.65 -17.01
CA PHE A 127 -5.16 5.64 -16.45
C PHE A 127 -4.57 4.22 -16.44
N ASP A 128 -3.24 4.15 -16.28
CA ASP A 128 -2.53 2.89 -16.29
C ASP A 128 -2.76 2.10 -15.00
N LEU A 129 -3.03 0.79 -15.13
CA LEU A 129 -3.16 -0.12 -14.00
C LEU A 129 -1.81 -0.78 -13.71
N GLN A 130 -1.38 -0.74 -12.45
CA GLN A 130 -0.23 -1.46 -11.94
C GLN A 130 -0.70 -2.71 -11.19
N PRO A 131 -0.55 -3.93 -11.76
CA PRO A 131 -1.03 -5.16 -11.15
C PRO A 131 -0.43 -5.46 -9.76
N SER A 132 0.78 -5.01 -9.48
CA SER A 132 1.42 -5.19 -8.19
C SER A 132 0.68 -4.48 -7.03
N GLU A 133 -0.05 -3.39 -7.31
CA GLU A 133 -0.89 -2.73 -6.30
C GLU A 133 -2.06 -3.63 -5.87
N LEU A 134 -2.70 -4.31 -6.83
CA LEU A 134 -3.76 -5.27 -6.54
C LEU A 134 -3.20 -6.55 -5.91
N ALA A 135 -1.99 -6.97 -6.30
CA ALA A 135 -1.35 -8.16 -5.76
C ALA A 135 -1.07 -8.04 -4.26
N LYS A 136 -0.77 -6.84 -3.73
CA LYS A 136 -0.63 -6.59 -2.29
C LYS A 136 -1.93 -6.90 -1.54
N LEU A 137 -3.07 -6.49 -2.07
CA LEU A 137 -4.38 -6.78 -1.47
C LEU A 137 -4.73 -8.27 -1.60
N GLY A 138 -4.48 -8.87 -2.77
CA GLY A 138 -4.62 -10.31 -3.00
C GLY A 138 -3.78 -11.13 -2.03
N LEU A 139 -2.54 -10.70 -1.76
CA LEU A 139 -1.64 -11.32 -0.79
C LEU A 139 -2.22 -11.27 0.63
N VAL A 140 -2.72 -10.11 1.09
CA VAL A 140 -3.35 -9.98 2.42
C VAL A 140 -4.53 -10.93 2.57
N ILE A 141 -5.42 -11.01 1.56
CA ILE A 141 -6.59 -11.88 1.57
C ILE A 141 -6.18 -13.36 1.58
N ALA A 142 -5.20 -13.76 0.78
CA ALA A 142 -4.71 -15.14 0.70
C ALA A 142 -3.99 -15.54 1.99
N LEU A 143 -3.15 -14.67 2.55
CA LEU A 143 -2.50 -14.89 3.85
C LEU A 143 -3.55 -15.06 4.96
N ALA A 144 -4.56 -14.19 5.02
CA ALA A 144 -5.65 -14.30 6.00
C ALA A 144 -6.37 -15.64 5.85
N ARG A 145 -6.59 -16.14 4.62
CA ARG A 145 -7.25 -17.44 4.36
C ARG A 145 -6.45 -18.62 4.87
N VAL A 146 -5.11 -18.60 4.74
CA VAL A 146 -4.24 -19.68 5.24
C VAL A 146 -4.06 -19.58 6.74
N LEU A 147 -3.81 -18.38 7.25
CA LEU A 147 -3.56 -18.13 8.67
C LEU A 147 -4.83 -18.30 9.53
N TYR A 148 -6.01 -18.20 8.93
CA TYR A 148 -7.28 -18.43 9.61
C TYR A 148 -7.34 -19.79 10.32
N SER A 149 -6.85 -20.85 9.69
CA SER A 149 -6.87 -22.21 10.23
C SER A 149 -5.54 -22.69 10.81
N SER A 150 -4.46 -21.90 10.69
CA SER A 150 -3.12 -22.27 11.14
C SER A 150 -2.85 -21.77 12.56
N ARG A 151 -2.19 -22.59 13.39
CA ARG A 151 -1.69 -22.20 14.72
C ARG A 151 -0.23 -21.77 14.73
N LEU A 152 0.49 -21.98 13.60
CA LEU A 152 1.92 -21.64 13.43
C LEU A 152 2.85 -22.24 14.50
N GLU A 153 2.47 -23.36 15.09
CA GLU A 153 3.24 -24.05 16.15
C GLU A 153 4.47 -24.75 15.55
N ARG A 154 4.31 -25.38 14.39
CA ARG A 154 5.35 -26.17 13.71
C ARG A 154 5.91 -25.42 12.52
N TRP A 155 7.19 -25.66 12.20
CA TRP A 155 7.82 -25.08 11.00
C TRP A 155 7.12 -25.45 9.68
N ARG A 156 6.41 -26.57 9.63
CA ARG A 156 5.60 -26.95 8.48
C ARG A 156 4.46 -25.98 8.20
N ASP A 157 3.91 -25.36 9.24
CA ASP A 157 2.79 -24.41 9.13
C ASP A 157 3.20 -23.09 8.47
N TRP A 158 4.52 -22.80 8.43
CA TRP A 158 5.09 -21.60 7.83
C TRP A 158 5.27 -21.71 6.31
N ARG A 159 5.32 -22.94 5.77
CA ARG A 159 5.55 -23.16 4.33
C ARG A 159 4.53 -22.49 3.44
N ALA A 160 3.24 -22.62 3.78
CA ALA A 160 2.17 -22.05 2.98
C ALA A 160 2.16 -20.50 3.01
N PRO A 161 2.18 -19.81 4.18
CA PRO A 161 2.27 -18.36 4.22
C PRO A 161 3.52 -17.81 3.50
N LEU A 162 4.68 -18.41 3.71
CA LEU A 162 5.90 -18.00 3.04
C LEU A 162 5.84 -18.23 1.53
N GLY A 163 5.36 -19.39 1.07
CA GLY A 163 5.22 -19.67 -0.36
C GLY A 163 4.26 -18.73 -1.06
N ILE A 164 3.13 -18.38 -0.41
CA ILE A 164 2.14 -17.41 -0.91
C ILE A 164 2.78 -16.01 -1.01
N THR A 165 3.67 -15.65 -0.09
CA THR A 165 4.35 -14.35 -0.14
C THR A 165 5.48 -14.34 -1.15
N LEU A 166 6.28 -15.42 -1.21
CA LEU A 166 7.46 -15.49 -2.09
C LEU A 166 7.08 -15.47 -3.58
N LEU A 167 5.93 -16.03 -3.95
CA LEU A 167 5.52 -16.07 -5.36
C LEU A 167 5.28 -14.66 -5.95
N PRO A 168 4.38 -13.81 -5.42
CA PRO A 168 4.21 -12.46 -5.95
C PRO A 168 5.47 -11.61 -5.75
N LEU A 169 6.20 -11.79 -4.64
CA LEU A 169 7.46 -11.08 -4.39
C LEU A 169 8.49 -11.37 -5.49
N ALA A 170 8.68 -12.64 -5.85
CA ALA A 170 9.59 -13.02 -6.93
C ALA A 170 9.16 -12.44 -8.29
N LEU A 171 7.85 -12.49 -8.61
CA LEU A 171 7.33 -11.92 -9.85
C LEU A 171 7.53 -10.40 -9.92
N VAL A 172 7.31 -9.69 -8.82
CA VAL A 172 7.52 -8.24 -8.71
C VAL A 172 9.01 -7.88 -8.80
N MET A 173 9.89 -8.68 -8.19
CA MET A 173 11.34 -8.52 -8.31
C MET A 173 11.84 -8.76 -9.75
N MET A 174 11.18 -9.63 -10.53
CA MET A 174 11.48 -9.80 -11.95
C MET A 174 11.10 -8.58 -12.80
N GLN A 175 10.16 -7.73 -12.32
CA GLN A 175 9.70 -6.50 -12.96
C GLN A 175 10.47 -5.24 -12.52
N PRO A 176 11.72 -5.35 -12.08
CA PRO A 176 12.60 -4.47 -11.28
C PRO A 176 11.86 -3.51 -10.31
N ASP A 177 10.81 -3.97 -9.61
CA ASP A 177 10.04 -3.18 -8.65
C ASP A 177 10.41 -3.52 -7.19
N LEU A 178 11.56 -3.00 -6.76
CA LEU A 178 12.09 -3.23 -5.41
C LEU A 178 11.16 -2.66 -4.33
N GLY A 179 10.54 -1.50 -4.58
CA GLY A 179 9.66 -0.82 -3.62
C GLY A 179 8.48 -1.67 -3.21
N THR A 180 7.73 -2.14 -4.20
CA THR A 180 6.58 -3.02 -3.95
C THR A 180 7.01 -4.31 -3.27
N ALA A 181 8.13 -4.93 -3.68
CA ALA A 181 8.66 -6.13 -3.03
C ALA A 181 9.00 -5.87 -1.56
N MET A 182 9.68 -4.76 -1.24
CA MET A 182 10.00 -4.36 0.13
C MET A 182 8.76 -4.10 0.99
N SER A 183 7.66 -3.65 0.42
CA SER A 183 6.41 -3.43 1.16
C SER A 183 5.69 -4.74 1.53
N MET A 184 5.84 -5.81 0.75
CA MET A 184 5.17 -7.09 0.97
C MET A 184 5.75 -7.87 2.16
N ALA A 185 7.06 -7.80 2.40
CA ALA A 185 7.72 -8.55 3.45
C ALA A 185 7.27 -8.16 4.87
N PRO A 186 7.20 -6.85 5.25
CA PRO A 186 6.66 -6.43 6.54
C PRO A 186 5.19 -6.81 6.73
N VAL A 187 4.38 -6.78 5.66
CA VAL A 187 2.97 -7.22 5.72
C VAL A 187 2.89 -8.71 6.06
N CYS A 188 3.68 -9.56 5.41
CA CYS A 188 3.74 -10.98 5.72
C CYS A 188 4.18 -11.22 7.18
N ALA A 189 5.28 -10.61 7.61
CA ALA A 189 5.82 -10.74 8.96
C ALA A 189 4.80 -10.29 10.02
N GLY A 190 4.15 -9.14 9.82
CA GLY A 190 3.13 -8.63 10.71
C GLY A 190 1.88 -9.50 10.75
N MET A 191 1.42 -10.03 9.62
CA MET A 191 0.28 -10.96 9.57
C MET A 191 0.60 -12.30 10.26
N LEU A 192 1.82 -12.83 10.14
CA LEU A 192 2.28 -13.99 10.89
C LEU A 192 2.23 -13.72 12.40
N TYR A 193 2.67 -12.51 12.82
CA TYR A 193 2.60 -12.10 14.22
C TYR A 193 1.16 -12.00 14.73
N LEU A 194 0.27 -11.35 13.97
CA LEU A 194 -1.16 -11.25 14.29
C LEU A 194 -1.86 -12.63 14.35
N ALA A 195 -1.36 -13.60 13.59
CA ALA A 195 -1.86 -14.97 13.62
C ALA A 195 -1.38 -15.79 14.82
N GLY A 196 -0.41 -15.26 15.61
CA GLY A 196 0.13 -15.89 16.82
C GLY A 196 1.53 -16.48 16.67
N ALA A 197 2.26 -16.15 15.60
CA ALA A 197 3.64 -16.58 15.46
C ALA A 197 4.53 -15.92 16.52
N SER A 198 5.52 -16.67 17.03
CA SER A 198 6.46 -16.12 17.99
C SER A 198 7.37 -15.06 17.35
N GLY A 199 7.52 -13.90 17.97
CA GLY A 199 8.39 -12.81 17.50
C GLY A 199 9.83 -13.25 17.29
N ARG A 200 10.34 -14.19 18.11
CA ARG A 200 11.70 -14.75 17.95
C ARG A 200 11.90 -15.45 16.62
N ARG A 201 10.89 -16.21 16.14
CA ARG A 201 10.97 -16.89 14.83
C ARG A 201 10.92 -15.89 13.67
N ILE A 202 10.06 -14.87 13.79
CA ILE A 202 9.98 -13.79 12.80
C ILE A 202 11.31 -13.03 12.73
N ALA A 203 11.87 -12.66 13.89
CA ALA A 203 13.19 -12.02 13.96
C ALA A 203 14.30 -12.91 13.36
N GLY A 204 14.27 -14.22 13.65
CA GLY A 204 15.21 -15.17 13.06
C GLY A 204 15.14 -15.21 11.53
N ILE A 205 13.92 -15.23 10.96
CA ILE A 205 13.73 -15.18 9.49
C ILE A 205 14.22 -13.82 8.95
N ALA A 206 13.87 -12.71 9.60
CA ALA A 206 14.30 -11.39 9.16
C ALA A 206 15.84 -11.26 9.17
N LEU A 207 16.50 -11.74 10.22
CA LEU A 207 17.96 -11.77 10.29
C LEU A 207 18.58 -12.68 9.22
N SER A 208 17.94 -13.82 8.92
CA SER A 208 18.41 -14.72 7.86
C SER A 208 18.27 -14.06 6.48
N VAL A 209 17.18 -13.36 6.22
CA VAL A 209 16.98 -12.61 4.96
C VAL A 209 18.00 -11.48 4.85
N LEU A 210 18.26 -10.74 5.94
CA LEU A 210 19.29 -9.70 5.97
C LEU A 210 20.70 -10.29 5.70
N ALA A 211 21.05 -11.39 6.36
CA ALA A 211 22.33 -12.07 6.15
C ALA A 211 22.48 -12.55 4.70
N LEU A 212 21.42 -13.14 4.12
CA LEU A 212 21.40 -13.52 2.70
C LEU A 212 21.55 -12.31 1.78
N GLY A 213 20.94 -11.17 2.09
CA GLY A 213 21.11 -9.92 1.35
C GLY A 213 22.56 -9.42 1.37
N VAL A 214 23.21 -9.45 2.55
CA VAL A 214 24.62 -9.08 2.69
C VAL A 214 25.53 -10.06 1.91
N LEU A 215 25.24 -11.35 1.95
CA LEU A 215 25.98 -12.34 1.16
C LEU A 215 25.77 -12.13 -0.34
N ALA A 216 24.53 -11.89 -0.76
CA ALA A 216 24.22 -11.63 -2.17
C ALA A 216 24.94 -10.37 -2.69
N TYR A 217 25.07 -9.34 -1.87
CA TYR A 217 25.86 -8.15 -2.18
C TYR A 217 27.36 -8.48 -2.31
N LYS A 218 27.92 -9.20 -1.33
CA LYS A 218 29.36 -9.56 -1.32
C LYS A 218 29.78 -10.48 -2.46
N PHE A 219 28.90 -11.38 -2.89
CA PHE A 219 29.17 -12.34 -3.95
C PHE A 219 28.63 -11.91 -5.32
N GLU A 220 28.19 -10.63 -5.46
CA GLU A 220 27.68 -10.05 -6.70
C GLU A 220 26.53 -10.86 -7.33
N TRP A 221 25.67 -11.47 -6.48
CA TRP A 221 24.48 -12.20 -6.95
C TRP A 221 23.32 -11.28 -7.29
N LEU A 222 23.44 -9.99 -6.94
CA LEU A 222 22.45 -8.97 -7.24
C LEU A 222 22.55 -8.59 -8.73
N ARG A 223 21.42 -8.21 -9.31
CA ARG A 223 21.40 -7.63 -10.66
C ARG A 223 21.94 -6.20 -10.61
N ASP A 224 22.49 -5.72 -11.73
CA ASP A 224 23.14 -4.40 -11.83
C ASP A 224 22.29 -3.27 -11.23
N TYR A 225 20.98 -3.22 -11.56
CA TYR A 225 20.09 -2.20 -11.02
C TYR A 225 19.86 -2.30 -9.49
N GLN A 226 19.99 -3.48 -8.91
CA GLN A 226 19.86 -3.68 -7.45
C GLN A 226 21.15 -3.27 -6.76
N LEU A 227 22.28 -3.62 -7.36
CA LEU A 227 23.60 -3.26 -6.90
C LEU A 227 23.74 -1.73 -6.88
N GLU A 228 23.43 -1.05 -8.01
CA GLU A 228 23.45 0.39 -8.13
C GLU A 228 22.62 1.08 -7.03
N ARG A 229 21.40 0.58 -6.72
CA ARG A 229 20.56 1.14 -5.65
C ARG A 229 21.15 0.96 -4.26
N VAL A 230 21.77 -0.19 -3.98
CA VAL A 230 22.41 -0.46 -2.70
C VAL A 230 23.67 0.38 -2.55
N GLU A 231 24.50 0.48 -3.57
CA GLU A 231 25.71 1.31 -3.59
C GLU A 231 25.38 2.78 -3.41
N THR A 232 24.45 3.32 -4.22
CA THR A 232 23.94 4.69 -4.08
C THR A 232 23.42 4.98 -2.67
N TRP A 233 22.71 4.02 -2.07
CA TRP A 233 22.21 4.16 -0.72
C TRP A 233 23.32 4.15 0.32
N LEU A 234 24.32 3.27 0.20
CA LEU A 234 25.48 3.23 1.08
C LEU A 234 26.33 4.52 0.94
N GLU A 235 26.57 4.97 -0.28
CA GLU A 235 27.27 6.23 -0.55
C GLU A 235 26.55 7.44 0.05
N SER A 236 25.19 7.40 0.12
CA SER A 236 24.40 8.48 0.70
C SER A 236 24.67 8.76 2.20
N PHE A 237 25.38 7.88 2.90
CA PHE A 237 25.85 8.08 4.28
C PHE A 237 27.27 8.67 4.35
N GLY A 238 28.01 8.69 3.24
CA GLY A 238 29.37 9.23 3.19
C GLY A 238 29.42 10.76 3.04
N ALA A 239 30.54 11.36 3.40
CA ALA A 239 30.76 12.79 3.22
C ALA A 239 30.78 13.21 1.73
N SER A 240 31.13 12.31 0.82
CA SER A 240 31.09 12.48 -0.64
C SER A 240 29.66 12.63 -1.18
N ALA A 241 28.65 12.11 -0.48
CA ALA A 241 27.24 12.23 -0.87
C ALA A 241 26.78 13.68 -1.03
N LEU A 242 27.37 14.62 -0.29
CA LEU A 242 27.06 16.04 -0.41
C LEU A 242 27.61 16.69 -1.70
N ILE A 243 28.62 16.08 -2.30
CA ILE A 243 29.28 16.59 -3.52
C ILE A 243 28.75 15.85 -4.75
N ASP A 244 28.72 14.54 -4.71
CA ASP A 244 28.33 13.67 -5.83
C ASP A 244 26.81 13.53 -5.97
N GLY A 245 26.04 13.73 -4.89
CA GLY A 245 24.58 13.65 -4.87
C GLY A 245 23.86 14.73 -5.69
N ARG A 246 24.58 15.75 -6.17
CA ARG A 246 24.00 16.79 -7.04
C ARG A 246 23.72 16.30 -8.46
N THR A 247 24.38 15.24 -8.86
CA THR A 247 24.23 14.57 -10.18
C THR A 247 24.32 13.06 -9.98
N GLY A 248 23.68 12.29 -10.87
CA GLY A 248 23.77 10.82 -10.84
C GLY A 248 22.71 10.12 -10.00
N SER A 249 23.02 8.92 -9.56
CA SER A 249 22.06 7.98 -8.94
C SER A 249 21.58 8.40 -7.55
N ALA A 250 22.36 9.17 -6.79
CA ALA A 250 22.00 9.70 -5.47
C ALA A 250 21.13 10.98 -5.52
N PHE A 251 20.86 11.51 -6.72
CA PHE A 251 20.15 12.76 -6.93
C PHE A 251 18.82 12.86 -6.19
N HIS A 252 17.98 11.82 -6.27
CA HIS A 252 16.69 11.79 -5.60
C HIS A 252 16.79 11.93 -4.07
N THR A 253 17.61 11.09 -3.45
CA THR A 253 17.76 11.09 -1.98
C THR A 253 18.39 12.37 -1.47
N TYR A 254 19.36 12.91 -2.22
CA TYR A 254 20.02 14.18 -1.88
C TYR A 254 19.00 15.33 -1.89
N HIS A 255 18.26 15.50 -2.98
CA HIS A 255 17.31 16.60 -3.12
C HIS A 255 16.11 16.46 -2.19
N ALA A 256 15.64 15.23 -1.89
CA ALA A 256 14.62 15.01 -0.87
C ALA A 256 15.08 15.48 0.52
N ARG A 257 16.32 15.17 0.92
CA ARG A 257 16.88 15.64 2.19
C ARG A 257 17.09 17.15 2.21
N VAL A 258 17.53 17.75 1.10
CA VAL A 258 17.67 19.21 0.98
C VAL A 258 16.31 19.89 1.13
N ALA A 259 15.28 19.40 0.45
CA ALA A 259 13.91 19.91 0.56
C ALA A 259 13.40 19.85 2.01
N ILE A 260 13.55 18.70 2.68
CA ILE A 260 13.19 18.54 4.10
C ILE A 260 13.95 19.56 4.98
N GLY A 261 15.26 19.76 4.73
CA GLY A 261 16.07 20.71 5.47
C GLY A 261 15.65 22.16 5.23
N ASN A 262 15.29 22.51 4.00
CA ASN A 262 14.83 23.86 3.63
C ASN A 262 13.52 24.24 4.31
N GLY A 263 12.66 23.28 4.64
CA GLY A 263 11.38 23.55 5.29
C GLY A 263 11.49 24.11 6.70
N GLY A 264 12.60 23.86 7.42
CA GLY A 264 12.76 24.33 8.81
C GLY A 264 11.59 23.94 9.69
N TRP A 265 11.22 24.79 10.65
CA TRP A 265 10.12 24.51 11.59
C TRP A 265 8.72 24.74 10.98
N TRP A 266 8.52 25.78 10.19
CA TRP A 266 7.21 26.27 9.74
C TRP A 266 6.96 26.11 8.24
N GLY A 267 7.96 25.69 7.47
CA GLY A 267 7.89 25.57 6.02
C GLY A 267 8.07 26.90 5.28
N GLN A 268 8.12 26.77 3.97
CA GLN A 268 8.26 27.91 3.05
C GLN A 268 6.89 28.43 2.57
N GLY A 269 5.81 27.75 2.92
CA GLY A 269 4.47 28.02 2.44
C GLY A 269 4.09 27.15 1.25
N LEU A 270 2.77 26.97 1.06
CA LEU A 270 2.22 26.15 -0.01
C LEU A 270 2.60 26.76 -1.38
N GLY A 271 3.17 25.95 -2.26
CA GLY A 271 3.59 26.34 -3.60
C GLY A 271 4.91 27.10 -3.70
N ASN A 272 5.53 27.45 -2.56
CA ASN A 272 6.77 28.24 -2.52
C ASN A 272 8.01 27.39 -2.19
N GLY A 273 7.94 26.08 -2.30
CA GLY A 273 9.07 25.19 -2.06
C GLY A 273 10.16 25.36 -3.11
N VAL A 274 11.37 25.76 -2.70
CA VAL A 274 12.51 26.01 -3.62
C VAL A 274 12.89 24.76 -4.43
N ALA A 275 12.90 23.59 -3.81
CA ALA A 275 13.20 22.34 -4.51
C ALA A 275 12.08 21.96 -5.48
N ASN A 276 10.83 22.29 -5.13
CA ASN A 276 9.65 22.12 -5.97
C ASN A 276 9.71 23.08 -7.17
N GLU A 277 9.95 24.36 -6.94
CA GLU A 277 10.08 25.40 -7.99
C GLU A 277 11.28 25.14 -8.92
N ALA A 278 12.43 24.76 -8.39
CA ALA A 278 13.62 24.47 -9.18
C ALA A 278 13.51 23.19 -10.04
N GLY A 279 12.48 22.33 -9.81
CA GLY A 279 12.32 21.04 -10.50
C GLY A 279 13.40 20.04 -10.13
N HIS A 280 14.08 20.24 -9.00
CA HIS A 280 15.16 19.37 -8.52
C HIS A 280 14.63 18.12 -7.81
N LEU A 281 13.32 18.05 -7.53
CA LEU A 281 12.71 16.93 -6.84
C LEU A 281 12.01 16.00 -7.86
N PRO A 282 12.63 14.89 -8.27
CA PRO A 282 12.00 13.95 -9.19
C PRO A 282 10.81 13.26 -8.52
N GLU A 283 9.80 12.85 -9.30
CA GLU A 283 8.60 12.10 -8.85
C GLU A 283 7.97 12.70 -7.56
N ARG A 284 7.99 14.05 -7.45
CA ARG A 284 7.54 14.81 -6.27
C ARG A 284 6.07 14.61 -5.91
N ASP A 285 5.25 14.21 -6.87
CA ASP A 285 3.83 13.88 -6.71
C ASP A 285 3.59 12.40 -6.34
N CYS A 286 4.65 11.60 -6.26
CA CYS A 286 4.60 10.16 -5.99
C CYS A 286 5.38 9.77 -4.73
N ASP A 287 6.66 9.49 -4.88
CA ASP A 287 7.50 8.92 -3.82
C ASP A 287 8.26 9.97 -2.99
N SER A 288 8.46 11.17 -3.54
CA SER A 288 9.06 12.31 -2.82
C SER A 288 8.04 13.25 -2.17
N ILE A 289 6.76 12.83 -2.08
CA ILE A 289 5.69 13.71 -1.57
C ILE A 289 5.89 14.13 -0.11
N VAL A 290 6.51 13.29 0.72
CA VAL A 290 6.86 13.63 2.10
C VAL A 290 7.89 14.74 2.17
N ALA A 291 8.85 14.78 1.22
CA ALA A 291 9.82 15.86 1.15
C ALA A 291 9.14 17.19 0.75
N VAL A 292 8.18 17.17 -0.17
CA VAL A 292 7.38 18.36 -0.52
C VAL A 292 6.58 18.86 0.68
N ILE A 293 5.88 17.98 1.40
CA ILE A 293 5.14 18.34 2.61
C ILE A 293 6.08 18.98 3.64
N ALA A 294 7.28 18.40 3.83
CA ALA A 294 8.25 18.93 4.79
C ALA A 294 8.83 20.28 4.34
N GLU A 295 9.03 20.51 3.06
CA GLU A 295 9.51 21.78 2.53
C GLU A 295 8.46 22.89 2.66
N GLU A 296 7.20 22.59 2.28
CA GLU A 296 6.13 23.59 2.25
C GLU A 296 5.52 23.86 3.63
N ALA A 297 5.29 22.82 4.44
CA ALA A 297 4.64 22.92 5.75
C ALA A 297 5.60 22.82 6.95
N GLY A 298 6.90 22.61 6.69
CA GLY A 298 7.94 22.50 7.70
C GLY A 298 7.85 21.25 8.55
N PHE A 299 8.71 21.21 9.57
CA PHE A 299 8.73 20.09 10.53
C PHE A 299 7.39 19.91 11.23
N VAL A 300 6.74 20.99 11.64
CA VAL A 300 5.46 20.93 12.36
C VAL A 300 4.36 20.36 11.48
N GLY A 301 4.22 20.84 10.23
CA GLY A 301 3.19 20.34 9.30
C GLY A 301 3.45 18.90 8.86
N ALA A 302 4.70 18.56 8.52
CA ALA A 302 5.07 17.20 8.17
C ALA A 302 4.81 16.22 9.34
N SER A 303 5.23 16.59 10.56
CA SER A 303 4.98 15.77 11.76
C SER A 303 3.48 15.58 12.02
N ALA A 304 2.66 16.62 11.85
CA ALA A 304 1.21 16.52 12.00
C ALA A 304 0.62 15.52 10.99
N VAL A 305 1.01 15.58 9.71
CA VAL A 305 0.57 14.61 8.68
C VAL A 305 1.00 13.18 9.05
N LEU A 306 2.26 12.98 9.45
CA LEU A 306 2.75 11.67 9.85
C LEU A 306 2.04 11.11 11.07
N VAL A 307 1.73 11.94 12.06
CA VAL A 307 0.96 11.55 13.27
C VAL A 307 -0.47 11.17 12.88
N LEU A 308 -1.15 11.94 12.03
CA LEU A 308 -2.49 11.60 11.54
C LEU A 308 -2.48 10.27 10.77
N TYR A 309 -1.47 10.05 9.93
CA TYR A 309 -1.34 8.79 9.19
C TYR A 309 -1.06 7.61 10.13
N ALA A 310 -0.17 7.79 11.11
CA ALA A 310 0.10 6.77 12.14
C ALA A 310 -1.16 6.48 12.97
N LEU A 311 -1.96 7.50 13.31
CA LEU A 311 -3.25 7.34 13.99
C LEU A 311 -4.22 6.51 13.15
N MET A 312 -4.30 6.73 11.82
CA MET A 312 -5.09 5.90 10.92
C MET A 312 -4.68 4.42 10.99
N VAL A 313 -3.38 4.15 10.96
CA VAL A 313 -2.83 2.78 11.11
C VAL A 313 -3.22 2.18 12.47
N VAL A 314 -3.07 2.94 13.55
CA VAL A 314 -3.44 2.49 14.91
C VAL A 314 -4.94 2.20 15.00
N LEU A 315 -5.81 3.03 14.43
CA LEU A 315 -7.26 2.79 14.38
C LEU A 315 -7.59 1.52 13.59
N LEU A 316 -6.94 1.28 12.44
CA LEU A 316 -7.12 0.04 11.66
C LEU A 316 -6.72 -1.20 12.47
N LEU A 317 -5.59 -1.18 13.15
CA LEU A 317 -5.12 -2.28 13.96
C LEU A 317 -6.00 -2.49 15.21
N SER A 318 -6.47 -1.40 15.83
CA SER A 318 -7.41 -1.45 16.95
C SER A 318 -8.77 -2.03 16.53
N SER A 319 -9.30 -1.58 15.38
CA SER A 319 -10.54 -2.14 14.80
C SER A 319 -10.38 -3.63 14.50
N ALA A 320 -9.23 -4.06 13.97
CA ALA A 320 -8.91 -5.48 13.78
C ALA A 320 -8.97 -6.25 15.11
N GLY A 321 -8.42 -5.69 16.20
CA GLY A 321 -8.44 -6.31 17.53
C GLY A 321 -9.84 -6.55 18.09
N GLN A 322 -10.83 -5.76 17.68
CA GLN A 322 -12.22 -5.88 18.13
C GLN A 322 -13.05 -6.91 17.32
N ILE A 323 -12.55 -7.37 16.17
CA ILE A 323 -13.25 -8.33 15.31
C ILE A 323 -13.07 -9.73 15.88
N ARG A 324 -14.17 -10.43 16.19
CA ARG A 324 -14.16 -11.81 16.71
C ARG A 324 -13.83 -12.83 15.63
N GLU A 325 -14.36 -12.64 14.43
CA GLU A 325 -14.12 -13.54 13.30
C GLU A 325 -12.67 -13.44 12.83
N ARG A 326 -11.94 -14.57 12.93
CA ARG A 326 -10.47 -14.61 12.75
C ARG A 326 -10.03 -14.21 11.34
N PHE A 327 -10.80 -14.57 10.30
CA PHE A 327 -10.45 -14.20 8.93
C PHE A 327 -10.55 -12.69 8.71
N SER A 328 -11.67 -12.07 9.08
CA SER A 328 -11.86 -10.61 8.97
C SER A 328 -10.84 -9.84 9.80
N ARG A 329 -10.56 -10.31 11.02
CA ARG A 329 -9.52 -9.73 11.87
C ARG A 329 -8.15 -9.72 11.19
N LEU A 330 -7.76 -10.83 10.56
CA LEU A 330 -6.49 -10.93 9.84
C LEU A 330 -6.46 -10.07 8.57
N VAL A 331 -7.57 -9.96 7.85
CA VAL A 331 -7.65 -9.07 6.67
C VAL A 331 -7.51 -7.61 7.10
N VAL A 332 -8.30 -7.15 8.07
CA VAL A 332 -8.25 -5.74 8.53
C VAL A 332 -6.88 -5.42 9.13
N GLY A 333 -6.33 -6.31 9.95
CA GLY A 333 -4.98 -6.16 10.49
C GLY A 333 -3.90 -6.15 9.40
N GLY A 334 -4.03 -7.02 8.39
CA GLY A 334 -3.12 -7.06 7.23
C GLY A 334 -3.19 -5.77 6.38
N LEU A 335 -4.38 -5.18 6.22
CA LEU A 335 -4.54 -3.88 5.56
C LEU A 335 -3.93 -2.75 6.40
N GLY A 336 -4.10 -2.76 7.73
CA GLY A 336 -3.41 -1.82 8.61
C GLY A 336 -1.89 -1.91 8.49
N LEU A 337 -1.34 -3.13 8.43
CA LEU A 337 0.08 -3.38 8.20
C LEU A 337 0.54 -2.95 6.80
N HIS A 338 -0.32 -3.08 5.79
CA HIS A 338 -0.05 -2.57 4.44
C HIS A 338 0.13 -1.05 4.46
N PHE A 339 -0.78 -0.29 5.08
CA PHE A 339 -0.64 1.15 5.24
C PHE A 339 0.61 1.53 6.06
N ALA A 340 0.87 0.81 7.16
CA ALA A 340 2.07 1.01 7.98
C ALA A 340 3.36 0.80 7.18
N SER A 341 3.40 -0.24 6.34
CA SER A 341 4.56 -0.54 5.49
C SER A 341 4.80 0.57 4.46
N HIS A 342 3.75 1.08 3.83
CA HIS A 342 3.86 2.21 2.89
C HIS A 342 4.37 3.47 3.56
N LEU A 343 3.82 3.83 4.74
CA LEU A 343 4.30 4.96 5.53
C LEU A 343 5.78 4.82 5.86
N PHE A 344 6.18 3.67 6.41
CA PHE A 344 7.56 3.41 6.82
C PHE A 344 8.54 3.48 5.64
N VAL A 345 8.21 2.83 4.53
CA VAL A 345 9.09 2.82 3.36
C VAL A 345 9.18 4.21 2.72
N ASN A 346 8.04 4.90 2.52
CA ASN A 346 8.05 6.22 1.88
C ASN A 346 8.82 7.25 2.72
N VAL A 347 8.55 7.33 4.03
CA VAL A 347 9.29 8.22 4.95
C VAL A 347 10.77 7.82 5.01
N GLY A 348 11.06 6.52 5.11
CA GLY A 348 12.42 6.00 5.15
C GLY A 348 13.24 6.35 3.90
N VAL A 349 12.63 6.29 2.72
CA VAL A 349 13.26 6.69 1.45
C VAL A 349 13.57 8.18 1.44
N ASN A 350 12.61 9.04 1.80
CA ASN A 350 12.80 10.49 1.81
C ASN A 350 13.87 10.95 2.82
N LEU A 351 13.97 10.23 3.95
CA LEU A 351 15.04 10.45 4.93
C LEU A 351 16.37 9.75 4.55
N GLY A 352 16.35 8.91 3.49
CA GLY A 352 17.50 8.10 3.07
C GLY A 352 17.86 6.96 4.00
N LEU A 353 16.95 6.53 4.88
CA LEU A 353 17.13 5.36 5.75
C LEU A 353 16.93 4.05 4.99
N VAL A 354 16.25 4.11 3.85
CA VAL A 354 15.94 2.97 2.98
C VAL A 354 16.35 3.35 1.55
N PRO A 355 16.86 2.41 0.74
CA PRO A 355 17.16 2.66 -0.67
C PRO A 355 15.94 3.20 -1.42
N MET A 356 16.17 4.00 -2.46
CA MET A 356 15.13 4.56 -3.31
C MET A 356 14.23 3.47 -3.91
N THR A 357 12.92 3.56 -3.71
CA THR A 357 11.99 2.47 -4.03
C THR A 357 10.90 2.84 -5.02
N GLY A 358 10.53 4.11 -5.16
CA GLY A 358 9.41 4.53 -6.01
C GLY A 358 8.04 4.11 -5.47
N LEU A 359 7.90 3.96 -4.14
CA LEU A 359 6.64 3.53 -3.52
C LEU A 359 5.79 4.76 -3.13
N PRO A 360 4.58 4.91 -3.70
CA PRO A 360 3.72 6.04 -3.38
C PRO A 360 3.18 5.97 -1.95
N LEU A 361 2.95 7.13 -1.33
CA LEU A 361 2.23 7.24 -0.06
C LEU A 361 0.71 7.21 -0.34
N PRO A 362 -0.03 6.19 0.13
CA PRO A 362 -1.48 6.11 -0.07
C PRO A 362 -2.20 7.35 0.45
N LEU A 363 -3.26 7.79 -0.24
CA LEU A 363 -4.05 9.00 -0.02
C LEU A 363 -3.37 10.32 -0.39
N PHE A 364 -2.05 10.35 -0.57
CA PHE A 364 -1.30 11.56 -0.92
C PHE A 364 -0.83 11.57 -2.38
N SER A 365 -0.31 10.44 -2.85
CA SER A 365 0.35 10.36 -4.16
C SER A 365 -0.62 10.30 -5.34
N THR A 366 -0.20 10.76 -6.52
CA THR A 366 -1.01 10.84 -7.75
C THR A 366 -1.20 9.51 -8.48
N GLY A 367 -0.67 8.41 -7.97
CA GLY A 367 -0.73 7.08 -8.58
C GLY A 367 -2.17 6.54 -8.69
N GLY A 368 -2.73 6.45 -9.91
CA GLY A 368 -4.11 5.99 -10.13
C GLY A 368 -4.38 4.57 -9.60
N SER A 369 -3.47 3.64 -9.87
CA SER A 369 -3.58 2.24 -9.39
C SER A 369 -3.44 2.14 -7.87
N ALA A 370 -2.54 2.93 -7.28
CA ALA A 370 -2.38 3.00 -5.83
C ALA A 370 -3.64 3.56 -5.18
N MET A 371 -4.29 4.54 -5.80
CA MET A 371 -5.55 5.11 -5.32
C MET A 371 -6.70 4.08 -5.37
N LEU A 372 -6.83 3.32 -6.47
CA LEU A 372 -7.79 2.20 -6.57
C LEU A 372 -7.60 1.17 -5.45
N ALA A 373 -6.35 0.74 -5.23
CA ALA A 373 -6.01 -0.22 -4.19
C ALA A 373 -6.28 0.36 -2.79
N THR A 374 -5.96 1.63 -2.56
CA THR A 374 -6.18 2.33 -1.30
C THR A 374 -7.66 2.42 -0.95
N PHE A 375 -8.52 2.84 -1.89
CA PHE A 375 -9.97 2.89 -1.65
C PHE A 375 -10.57 1.50 -1.45
N ALA A 376 -10.10 0.49 -2.21
CA ALA A 376 -10.51 -0.90 -2.01
C ALA A 376 -10.09 -1.41 -0.61
N ALA A 377 -8.86 -1.12 -0.17
CA ALA A 377 -8.35 -1.50 1.15
C ALA A 377 -9.15 -0.85 2.28
N LEU A 378 -9.39 0.47 2.21
CA LEU A 378 -10.18 1.20 3.20
C LEU A 378 -11.63 0.70 3.24
N GLY A 379 -12.24 0.51 2.07
CA GLY A 379 -13.59 -0.03 1.99
C GLY A 379 -13.71 -1.41 2.61
N LEU A 380 -12.76 -2.33 2.30
CA LEU A 380 -12.70 -3.65 2.90
C LEU A 380 -12.51 -3.58 4.43
N ALA A 381 -11.61 -2.73 4.91
CA ALA A 381 -11.37 -2.59 6.35
C ALA A 381 -12.61 -2.09 7.08
N LEU A 382 -13.25 -1.03 6.59
CA LEU A 382 -14.48 -0.48 7.15
C LEU A 382 -15.64 -1.46 7.09
N GLY A 383 -15.82 -2.15 5.95
CA GLY A 383 -16.91 -3.09 5.74
C GLY A 383 -16.80 -4.34 6.62
N LEU A 384 -15.59 -4.91 6.74
CA LEU A 384 -15.35 -6.07 7.59
C LEU A 384 -15.45 -5.71 9.08
N ALA A 385 -15.02 -4.50 9.47
CA ALA A 385 -15.20 -4.00 10.83
C ALA A 385 -16.68 -3.76 11.18
N ALA A 386 -17.48 -3.21 10.26
CA ALA A 386 -18.90 -2.96 10.46
C ALA A 386 -19.73 -4.26 10.56
N GLN A 387 -19.31 -5.34 9.89
CA GLN A 387 -20.01 -6.63 9.86
C GLN A 387 -19.63 -7.56 11.01
N ARG A 388 -18.86 -7.10 12.01
CA ARG A 388 -18.29 -7.91 13.10
C ARG A 388 -19.31 -8.67 13.97
N GLU A 389 -20.56 -8.19 14.08
CA GLU A 389 -21.61 -8.79 14.91
C GLU A 389 -22.71 -9.52 14.12
N ALA A 390 -22.90 -9.20 12.83
CA ALA A 390 -23.92 -9.83 12.02
C ALA A 390 -23.72 -11.35 11.82
N ALA A 391 -22.51 -11.85 11.99
CA ALA A 391 -22.18 -13.27 11.88
C ALA A 391 -22.65 -14.10 13.09
N LEU A 392 -22.95 -13.47 14.23
CA LEU A 392 -23.39 -14.18 15.45
C LEU A 392 -24.93 -14.41 15.46
N ASP A 393 -25.71 -13.50 14.85
CA ASP A 393 -27.17 -13.61 14.88
C ASP A 393 -27.71 -14.65 13.86
N GLU A 394 -26.97 -14.91 12.77
CA GLU A 394 -27.39 -15.91 11.78
C GLU A 394 -27.03 -17.37 12.13
N ASP A 395 -25.95 -17.60 12.91
CA ASP A 395 -25.49 -18.94 13.29
C ASP A 395 -26.12 -19.43 14.64
N ALA A 396 -26.67 -18.53 15.47
CA ALA A 396 -27.29 -18.85 16.75
C ALA A 396 -28.68 -19.51 16.61
N PHE A 397 -29.27 -19.50 15.42
CA PHE A 397 -30.61 -20.06 15.15
C PHE A 397 -30.63 -21.14 14.07
N ARG A 398 -29.49 -21.78 13.78
CA ARG A 398 -29.39 -22.91 12.86
C ARG A 398 -28.83 -24.14 13.58
N ASP A 399 -29.60 -24.66 14.55
CA ASP A 399 -29.60 -26.07 15.00
C ASP A 399 -30.89 -26.75 14.56
#